data_9e271ee468532612e806f9de62306595
#
_entry.id   9e271ee468532612e806f9de62306595
#
_cell.length_a   1.000
_cell.length_b   1.000
_cell.length_c   1.000
_cell.angle_alpha   90.00
_cell.angle_beta   90.00
_cell.angle_gamma   90.00
#
_symmetry.space_group_name_H-M   'P 1'
#
loop_
_entity.id
_entity.type
_entity.pdbx_description
1 polymer ?
#
loop_
_entity_poly.entity_id
_entity_poly.type
_entity_poly.pdbx_seq_one_letter_code
_entity_poly.pdbx_strand_id
1 'polypeptide(L)'
;MSALIRLENISKSFYTDEIETQALHGINLSITEGEYVALTGQSGCGKSTLLSLLGLLDAPTQGHYILSNQDVSGLSRDQRAAIRSKQIGFVFQSFNLISDLTVAENVMLPLSYQSGISRKEMQAKAQEVLEKVEMSHRTAHFPSQLSGGQQQRVAVARALVNDPAIILADEPTGNLDSKNAMAVLTLFDKLHSEGATICMVTHDPASALRAQRSLEMFDGRLVGDTRNTQASQPVAHNALDLEAL
;
A
#
# COMPACT_ATOMS: atom_id res chain seq x y z
N MET A 1 9.47 15.06 -13.41
CA MET A 1 8.89 13.73 -13.15
C MET A 1 7.40 13.80 -13.45
N SER A 2 6.84 12.83 -14.14
CA SER A 2 5.40 12.81 -14.45
C SER A 2 4.60 12.36 -13.23
N ALA A 3 3.39 12.90 -13.05
CA ALA A 3 2.50 12.43 -12.01
C ALA A 3 2.03 11.01 -12.36
N LEU A 4 2.23 10.06 -11.44
CA LEU A 4 1.71 8.70 -11.54
C LEU A 4 0.21 8.70 -11.26
N ILE A 5 -0.19 9.41 -10.20
CA ILE A 5 -1.59 9.59 -9.79
C ILE A 5 -1.92 11.07 -9.82
N ARG A 6 -3.10 11.40 -10.36
CA ARG A 6 -3.69 12.72 -10.28
C ARG A 6 -5.18 12.63 -10.03
N LEU A 7 -5.60 13.20 -8.91
CA LEU A 7 -7.00 13.37 -8.53
C LEU A 7 -7.40 14.83 -8.75
N GLU A 8 -8.49 15.06 -9.47
CA GLU A 8 -9.03 16.39 -9.76
C GLU A 8 -10.46 16.47 -9.24
N ASN A 9 -10.66 17.24 -8.17
CA ASN A 9 -11.95 17.50 -7.54
C ASN A 9 -12.74 16.23 -7.20
N ILE A 10 -12.05 15.21 -6.68
CA ILE A 10 -12.64 13.92 -6.34
C ILE A 10 -13.56 14.05 -5.14
N SER A 11 -14.80 13.64 -5.32
CA SER A 11 -15.79 13.51 -4.25
C SER A 11 -16.36 12.09 -4.21
N LYS A 12 -16.72 11.63 -3.02
CA LYS A 12 -17.34 10.32 -2.81
C LYS A 12 -18.51 10.45 -1.84
N SER A 13 -19.70 10.09 -2.30
CA SER A 13 -20.92 9.95 -1.49
C SER A 13 -21.34 8.48 -1.47
N PHE A 14 -21.81 8.06 -0.31
CA PHE A 14 -22.51 6.79 -0.12
C PHE A 14 -23.99 7.08 0.12
N TYR A 15 -24.84 6.31 -0.54
CA TYR A 15 -26.30 6.47 -0.45
C TYR A 15 -26.90 5.25 0.25
N THR A 16 -27.67 5.50 1.28
CA THR A 16 -28.62 4.54 1.84
C THR A 16 -30.03 5.04 1.52
N ASP A 17 -31.06 4.23 1.77
CA ASP A 17 -32.45 4.57 1.42
C ASP A 17 -32.93 5.92 2.01
N GLU A 18 -32.28 6.40 3.08
CA GLU A 18 -32.72 7.61 3.81
C GLU A 18 -31.62 8.67 3.95
N ILE A 19 -30.33 8.34 3.74
CA ILE A 19 -29.23 9.24 4.08
C ILE A 19 -28.16 9.22 2.97
N GLU A 20 -27.73 10.42 2.55
CA GLU A 20 -26.49 10.62 1.82
C GLU A 20 -25.36 10.96 2.80
N THR A 21 -24.29 10.17 2.77
CA THR A 21 -23.07 10.43 3.53
C THR A 21 -21.95 10.74 2.56
N GLN A 22 -21.50 11.98 2.52
CA GLN A 22 -20.36 12.37 1.72
C GLN A 22 -19.07 12.12 2.50
N ALA A 23 -18.28 11.16 2.04
CA ALA A 23 -17.05 10.74 2.70
C ALA A 23 -15.80 11.48 2.20
N LEU A 24 -15.83 12.01 0.96
CA LEU A 24 -14.74 12.82 0.41
C LEU A 24 -15.29 14.05 -0.29
N HIS A 25 -14.62 15.20 -0.12
CA HIS A 25 -15.09 16.51 -0.53
C HIS A 25 -14.04 17.20 -1.42
N GLY A 26 -14.11 17.04 -2.74
CA GLY A 26 -13.31 17.80 -3.70
C GLY A 26 -11.79 17.62 -3.52
N ILE A 27 -11.33 16.37 -3.34
CA ILE A 27 -9.91 16.06 -3.15
C ILE A 27 -9.14 16.37 -4.43
N ASN A 28 -8.09 17.18 -4.31
CA ASN A 28 -7.09 17.40 -5.33
C ASN A 28 -5.74 16.89 -4.83
N LEU A 29 -5.14 15.94 -5.54
CA LEU A 29 -3.91 15.26 -5.13
C LEU A 29 -3.11 14.86 -6.36
N SER A 30 -1.79 15.00 -6.28
CA SER A 30 -0.86 14.43 -7.26
C SER A 30 0.21 13.65 -6.51
N ILE A 31 0.47 12.41 -6.93
CA ILE A 31 1.58 11.56 -6.45
C ILE A 31 2.48 11.29 -7.64
N THR A 32 3.78 11.55 -7.49
CA THR A 32 4.78 11.29 -8.53
C THR A 32 5.35 9.89 -8.42
N GLU A 33 5.85 9.36 -9.53
CA GLU A 33 6.55 8.08 -9.53
C GLU A 33 7.79 8.14 -8.62
N GLY A 34 7.98 7.09 -7.82
CA GLY A 34 9.06 7.01 -6.82
C GLY A 34 8.81 7.84 -5.54
N GLU A 35 7.62 8.42 -5.35
CA GLU A 35 7.31 9.18 -4.14
C GLU A 35 6.82 8.25 -3.01
N TYR A 36 7.28 8.50 -1.79
CA TYR A 36 6.73 7.87 -0.58
C TYR A 36 5.87 8.87 0.18
N VAL A 37 4.57 8.62 0.20
CA VAL A 37 3.54 9.50 0.78
C VAL A 37 2.91 8.81 1.98
N ALA A 38 2.80 9.53 3.11
CA ALA A 38 1.99 9.12 4.26
C ALA A 38 0.65 9.88 4.25
N LEU A 39 -0.44 9.15 4.39
CA LEU A 39 -1.79 9.70 4.56
C LEU A 39 -2.18 9.58 6.02
N THR A 40 -2.32 10.70 6.71
CA THR A 40 -2.59 10.79 8.15
C THR A 40 -3.94 11.44 8.43
N GLY A 41 -4.41 11.38 9.68
CA GLY A 41 -5.65 12.00 10.11
C GLY A 41 -6.42 11.12 11.10
N GLN A 42 -7.44 11.66 11.75
CA GLN A 42 -8.25 10.96 12.74
C GLN A 42 -9.02 9.79 12.16
N SER A 43 -9.46 8.86 13.02
CA SER A 43 -10.34 7.77 12.59
C SER A 43 -11.65 8.35 12.01
N GLY A 44 -12.13 7.75 10.92
CA GLY A 44 -13.36 8.19 10.25
C GLY A 44 -13.23 9.41 9.31
N CYS A 45 -12.05 10.06 9.20
CA CYS A 45 -11.89 11.25 8.35
C CYS A 45 -11.83 10.97 6.83
N GLY A 46 -12.03 9.72 6.38
CA GLY A 46 -12.09 9.38 4.95
C GLY A 46 -10.84 8.71 4.37
N LYS A 47 -9.77 8.43 5.16
CA LYS A 47 -8.51 7.82 4.67
C LYS A 47 -8.73 6.49 3.92
N SER A 48 -9.46 5.55 4.52
CA SER A 48 -9.73 4.25 3.89
C SER A 48 -10.62 4.39 2.65
N THR A 49 -11.51 5.38 2.60
CA THR A 49 -12.29 5.71 1.41
C THR A 49 -11.37 6.23 0.30
N LEU A 50 -10.47 7.16 0.61
CA LEU A 50 -9.50 7.66 -0.36
C LEU A 50 -8.57 6.54 -0.85
N LEU A 51 -8.07 5.69 0.06
CA LEU A 51 -7.24 4.54 -0.29
C LEU A 51 -7.99 3.55 -1.20
N SER A 52 -9.28 3.32 -0.94
CA SER A 52 -10.13 2.46 -1.78
C SER A 52 -10.32 3.02 -3.19
N LEU A 53 -10.43 4.35 -3.33
CA LEU A 53 -10.48 5.00 -4.65
C LEU A 53 -9.12 4.91 -5.36
N LEU A 54 -8.02 5.25 -4.68
CA LEU A 54 -6.67 5.12 -5.22
C LEU A 54 -6.39 3.68 -5.68
N GLY A 55 -6.91 2.72 -4.92
CA GLY A 55 -6.79 1.30 -5.20
C GLY A 55 -7.76 0.74 -6.24
N LEU A 56 -8.60 1.56 -6.87
CA LEU A 56 -9.63 1.13 -7.82
C LEU A 56 -10.58 0.05 -7.26
N LEU A 57 -10.72 -0.02 -5.93
CA LEU A 57 -11.72 -0.88 -5.27
C LEU A 57 -13.10 -0.27 -5.38
N ASP A 58 -13.16 1.07 -5.40
CA ASP A 58 -14.38 1.85 -5.59
C ASP A 58 -14.18 2.89 -6.70
N ALA A 59 -15.25 3.60 -7.08
CA ALA A 59 -15.22 4.69 -8.04
C ALA A 59 -15.63 6.01 -7.37
N PRO A 60 -15.09 7.15 -7.82
CA PRO A 60 -15.54 8.45 -7.35
C PRO A 60 -17.00 8.70 -7.76
N THR A 61 -17.71 9.51 -6.98
CA THR A 61 -19.05 10.00 -7.37
C THR A 61 -18.92 11.19 -8.33
N GLN A 62 -17.86 12.01 -8.14
CA GLN A 62 -17.55 13.16 -8.98
C GLN A 62 -16.03 13.35 -9.07
N GLY A 63 -15.60 14.07 -10.11
CA GLY A 63 -14.19 14.41 -10.36
C GLY A 63 -13.50 13.41 -11.27
N HIS A 64 -12.20 13.63 -11.50
CA HIS A 64 -11.38 12.80 -12.39
C HIS A 64 -10.22 12.16 -11.64
N TYR A 65 -10.01 10.87 -11.87
CA TYR A 65 -8.85 10.12 -11.40
C TYR A 65 -8.03 9.63 -12.59
N ILE A 66 -6.81 10.15 -12.71
CA ILE A 66 -5.83 9.78 -13.73
C ILE A 66 -4.74 8.93 -13.07
N LEU A 67 -4.57 7.69 -13.56
CA LEU A 67 -3.51 6.75 -13.15
C LEU A 67 -2.64 6.43 -14.37
N SER A 68 -1.33 6.64 -14.28
CA SER A 68 -0.39 6.39 -15.40
C SER A 68 -0.84 7.05 -16.71
N ASN A 69 -1.29 8.31 -16.66
CA ASN A 69 -1.85 9.09 -17.76
C ASN A 69 -3.16 8.55 -18.38
N GLN A 70 -3.83 7.59 -17.75
CA GLN A 70 -5.14 7.08 -18.14
C GLN A 70 -6.21 7.57 -17.19
N ASP A 71 -7.31 8.17 -17.69
CA ASP A 71 -8.48 8.47 -16.87
C ASP A 71 -9.20 7.15 -16.53
N VAL A 72 -9.30 6.88 -15.23
CA VAL A 72 -9.91 5.65 -14.68
C VAL A 72 -11.24 5.90 -13.95
N SER A 73 -11.74 7.14 -13.96
CA SER A 73 -12.93 7.56 -13.21
C SER A 73 -14.20 6.84 -13.65
N GLY A 74 -14.39 6.70 -14.97
CA GLY A 74 -15.59 6.13 -15.57
C GLY A 74 -15.51 4.65 -15.92
N LEU A 75 -14.49 3.94 -15.48
CA LEU A 75 -14.28 2.53 -15.83
C LEU A 75 -15.31 1.61 -15.17
N SER A 76 -15.70 0.56 -15.90
CA SER A 76 -16.50 -0.53 -15.34
C SER A 76 -15.76 -1.27 -14.24
N ARG A 77 -16.48 -2.05 -13.42
CA ARG A 77 -15.91 -2.86 -12.35
C ARG A 77 -14.81 -3.80 -12.86
N ASP A 78 -15.04 -4.44 -14.00
CA ASP A 78 -14.08 -5.39 -14.59
C ASP A 78 -12.84 -4.69 -15.13
N GLN A 79 -13.01 -3.52 -15.78
CA GLN A 79 -11.89 -2.70 -16.25
C GLN A 79 -11.02 -2.22 -15.08
N ARG A 80 -11.65 -1.74 -13.98
CA ARG A 80 -10.92 -1.37 -12.76
C ARG A 80 -10.16 -2.56 -12.17
N ALA A 81 -10.78 -3.76 -12.12
CA ALA A 81 -10.13 -4.97 -11.62
C ALA A 81 -8.90 -5.35 -12.47
N ALA A 82 -9.00 -5.23 -13.80
CA ALA A 82 -7.89 -5.52 -14.71
C ALA A 82 -6.71 -4.55 -14.55
N ILE A 83 -6.96 -3.25 -14.35
CA ILE A 83 -5.91 -2.25 -14.10
C ILE A 83 -5.32 -2.46 -12.70
N ARG A 84 -6.17 -2.62 -11.69
CA ARG A 84 -5.74 -2.84 -10.30
C ARG A 84 -4.79 -4.02 -10.19
N SER A 85 -5.12 -5.16 -10.79
CA SER A 85 -4.29 -6.37 -10.72
C SER A 85 -2.89 -6.19 -11.29
N LYS A 86 -2.70 -5.23 -12.21
CA LYS A 86 -1.41 -4.98 -12.88
C LYS A 86 -0.61 -3.82 -12.27
N GLN A 87 -1.31 -2.77 -11.80
CA GLN A 87 -0.64 -1.51 -11.45
C GLN A 87 -0.63 -1.22 -9.94
N ILE A 88 -1.42 -1.96 -9.14
CA ILE A 88 -1.60 -1.64 -7.73
C ILE A 88 -1.28 -2.85 -6.85
N GLY A 89 -0.34 -2.68 -5.94
CA GLY A 89 -0.06 -3.63 -4.86
C GLY A 89 -0.74 -3.19 -3.57
N PHE A 90 -1.46 -4.10 -2.89
CA PHE A 90 -2.10 -3.82 -1.62
C PHE A 90 -1.42 -4.52 -0.45
N VAL A 91 -1.20 -3.77 0.63
CA VAL A 91 -0.75 -4.28 1.93
C VAL A 91 -1.75 -3.82 2.98
N PHE A 92 -2.40 -4.76 3.67
CA PHE A 92 -3.44 -4.49 4.67
C PHE A 92 -2.93 -4.73 6.09
N GLN A 93 -3.55 -4.09 7.06
CA GLN A 93 -3.28 -4.27 8.48
C GLN A 93 -3.48 -5.73 8.93
N SER A 94 -4.51 -6.41 8.44
CA SER A 94 -4.84 -7.81 8.78
C SER A 94 -4.19 -8.84 7.87
N PHE A 95 -3.13 -8.47 7.14
CA PHE A 95 -2.37 -9.30 6.19
C PHE A 95 -3.21 -9.84 5.03
N ASN A 96 -4.44 -10.25 5.25
CA ASN A 96 -5.40 -10.82 4.28
C ASN A 96 -4.79 -11.96 3.45
N LEU A 97 -4.00 -12.83 4.11
CA LEU A 97 -3.52 -14.08 3.52
C LEU A 97 -4.62 -15.14 3.57
N ILE A 98 -4.68 -15.94 2.51
CA ILE A 98 -5.61 -17.08 2.46
C ILE A 98 -5.00 -18.22 3.27
N SER A 99 -5.68 -18.67 4.34
CA SER A 99 -5.18 -19.63 5.32
C SER A 99 -4.86 -21.00 4.73
N ASP A 100 -5.63 -21.40 3.71
CA ASP A 100 -5.53 -22.72 3.07
C ASP A 100 -4.51 -22.76 1.92
N LEU A 101 -3.86 -21.62 1.64
CA LEU A 101 -2.78 -21.52 0.66
C LEU A 101 -1.43 -21.38 1.36
N THR A 102 -0.41 -22.00 0.80
CA THR A 102 0.97 -21.80 1.21
C THR A 102 1.43 -20.36 0.97
N VAL A 103 2.58 -19.99 1.54
CA VAL A 103 3.25 -18.69 1.29
C VAL A 103 3.44 -18.45 -0.20
N ALA A 104 4.00 -19.43 -0.92
CA ALA A 104 4.22 -19.30 -2.35
C ALA A 104 2.91 -19.11 -3.13
N GLU A 105 1.86 -19.87 -2.78
CA GLU A 105 0.56 -19.78 -3.44
C GLU A 105 -0.14 -18.45 -3.14
N ASN A 106 -0.05 -17.92 -1.91
CA ASN A 106 -0.55 -16.58 -1.59
C ASN A 106 0.12 -15.50 -2.44
N VAL A 107 1.43 -15.59 -2.63
CA VAL A 107 2.20 -14.63 -3.45
C VAL A 107 1.89 -14.81 -4.93
N MET A 108 1.69 -16.03 -5.43
CA MET A 108 1.33 -16.29 -6.82
C MET A 108 -0.11 -15.88 -7.18
N LEU A 109 -0.99 -15.70 -6.19
CA LEU A 109 -2.41 -15.45 -6.43
C LEU A 109 -2.69 -14.27 -7.39
N PRO A 110 -2.06 -13.09 -7.27
CA PRO A 110 -2.28 -11.99 -8.23
C PRO A 110 -1.86 -12.33 -9.66
N LEU A 111 -0.86 -13.21 -9.84
CA LEU A 111 -0.40 -13.65 -11.15
C LEU A 111 -1.42 -14.57 -11.84
N SER A 112 -2.23 -15.30 -11.06
CA SER A 112 -3.24 -16.23 -11.63
C SER A 112 -4.35 -15.53 -12.41
N TYR A 113 -4.52 -14.21 -12.23
CA TYR A 113 -5.45 -13.38 -13.00
C TYR A 113 -4.85 -12.86 -14.30
N GLN A 114 -3.56 -13.10 -14.56
CA GLN A 114 -2.93 -12.76 -15.83
C GLN A 114 -3.09 -13.89 -16.85
N SER A 115 -3.53 -13.56 -18.07
CA SER A 115 -3.55 -14.52 -19.16
C SER A 115 -2.14 -14.74 -19.73
N GLY A 116 -1.82 -16.01 -20.02
CA GLY A 116 -0.59 -16.35 -20.75
C GLY A 116 0.67 -16.56 -19.90
N ILE A 117 0.60 -16.41 -18.56
CA ILE A 117 1.71 -16.73 -17.67
C ILE A 117 1.69 -18.23 -17.29
N SER A 118 2.79 -18.92 -17.45
CA SER A 118 2.92 -20.31 -17.06
C SER A 118 3.11 -20.45 -15.53
N ARG A 119 2.75 -21.63 -14.97
CA ARG A 119 2.95 -21.91 -13.54
C ARG A 119 4.43 -21.80 -13.14
N LYS A 120 5.36 -22.19 -14.03
CA LYS A 120 6.80 -22.07 -13.79
C LYS A 120 7.26 -20.61 -13.68
N GLU A 121 6.73 -19.73 -14.52
CA GLU A 121 7.00 -18.30 -14.47
C GLU A 121 6.39 -17.68 -13.20
N MET A 122 5.17 -18.05 -12.82
CA MET A 122 4.58 -17.61 -11.55
C MET A 122 5.43 -17.99 -10.35
N GLN A 123 5.94 -19.25 -10.32
CA GLN A 123 6.82 -19.71 -9.26
C GLN A 123 8.13 -18.94 -9.21
N ALA A 124 8.75 -18.64 -10.36
CA ALA A 124 9.99 -17.88 -10.45
C ALA A 124 9.80 -16.45 -9.93
N LYS A 125 8.73 -15.76 -10.35
CA LYS A 125 8.39 -14.42 -9.85
C LYS A 125 8.10 -14.42 -8.35
N ALA A 126 7.32 -15.38 -7.87
CA ALA A 126 7.04 -15.51 -6.43
C ALA A 126 8.31 -15.73 -5.61
N GLN A 127 9.23 -16.58 -6.10
CA GLN A 127 10.51 -16.83 -5.45
C GLN A 127 11.34 -15.54 -5.36
N GLU A 128 11.45 -14.78 -6.46
CA GLU A 128 12.19 -13.52 -6.51
C GLU A 128 11.67 -12.51 -5.46
N VAL A 129 10.36 -12.28 -5.40
CA VAL A 129 9.80 -11.32 -4.43
C VAL A 129 9.88 -11.83 -3.00
N LEU A 130 9.80 -13.16 -2.76
CA LEU A 130 10.00 -13.75 -1.44
C LEU A 130 11.44 -13.61 -0.96
N GLU A 131 12.42 -13.62 -1.85
CA GLU A 131 13.82 -13.30 -1.53
C GLU A 131 13.98 -11.83 -1.12
N LYS A 132 13.36 -10.89 -1.85
CA LYS A 132 13.39 -9.45 -1.52
C LYS A 132 12.86 -9.15 -0.11
N VAL A 133 11.87 -9.92 0.36
CA VAL A 133 11.28 -9.77 1.71
C VAL A 133 11.84 -10.76 2.75
N GLU A 134 12.90 -11.51 2.42
CA GLU A 134 13.57 -12.49 3.29
C GLU A 134 12.68 -13.65 3.75
N MET A 135 11.75 -14.10 2.89
CA MET A 135 10.82 -15.18 3.18
C MET A 135 10.98 -16.42 2.28
N SER A 136 12.04 -16.47 1.47
CA SER A 136 12.32 -17.59 0.54
C SER A 136 12.44 -18.95 1.22
N HIS A 137 12.86 -18.99 2.50
CA HIS A 137 12.97 -20.21 3.30
C HIS A 137 11.63 -20.73 3.86
N ARG A 138 10.51 -20.02 3.63
CA ARG A 138 9.18 -20.33 4.15
C ARG A 138 8.13 -20.59 3.07
N THR A 139 8.52 -20.79 1.82
CA THR A 139 7.63 -20.93 0.65
C THR A 139 6.52 -21.97 0.81
N ALA A 140 6.81 -23.11 1.45
CA ALA A 140 5.89 -24.21 1.67
C ALA A 140 5.07 -24.12 2.98
N HIS A 141 5.30 -23.07 3.80
CA HIS A 141 4.57 -22.88 5.05
C HIS A 141 3.19 -22.28 4.78
N PHE A 142 2.24 -22.54 5.70
CA PHE A 142 0.94 -21.89 5.72
C PHE A 142 0.96 -20.65 6.62
N PRO A 143 0.05 -19.66 6.44
CA PRO A 143 -0.01 -18.45 7.26
C PRO A 143 -0.06 -18.74 8.77
N SER A 144 -0.77 -19.78 9.20
CA SER A 144 -0.86 -20.18 10.62
C SER A 144 0.47 -20.61 11.25
N GLN A 145 1.49 -20.90 10.45
CA GLN A 145 2.83 -21.29 10.88
C GLN A 145 3.82 -20.11 10.94
N LEU A 146 3.33 -18.89 10.68
CA LEU A 146 4.13 -17.68 10.60
C LEU A 146 3.81 -16.70 11.73
N SER A 147 4.82 -15.98 12.22
CA SER A 147 4.59 -14.83 13.08
C SER A 147 3.88 -13.70 12.32
N GLY A 148 3.25 -12.75 13.02
CA GLY A 148 2.59 -11.59 12.40
C GLY A 148 3.50 -10.81 11.46
N GLY A 149 4.75 -10.55 11.89
CA GLY A 149 5.75 -9.87 11.04
C GLY A 149 6.12 -10.66 9.79
N GLN A 150 6.18 -12.00 9.88
CA GLN A 150 6.41 -12.86 8.72
C GLN A 150 5.19 -12.85 7.78
N GLN A 151 3.97 -12.91 8.31
CA GLN A 151 2.75 -12.80 7.51
C GLN A 151 2.69 -11.45 6.78
N GLN A 152 3.08 -10.35 7.43
CA GLN A 152 3.12 -9.04 6.79
C GLN A 152 4.16 -8.96 5.68
N ARG A 153 5.35 -9.54 5.86
CA ARG A 153 6.36 -9.65 4.79
C ARG A 153 5.82 -10.44 3.58
N VAL A 154 5.08 -11.53 3.82
CA VAL A 154 4.42 -12.27 2.74
C VAL A 154 3.35 -11.45 2.04
N ALA A 155 2.57 -10.65 2.79
CA ALA A 155 1.59 -9.73 2.20
C ALA A 155 2.26 -8.64 1.35
N VAL A 156 3.44 -8.13 1.77
CA VAL A 156 4.26 -7.22 0.95
C VAL A 156 4.76 -7.93 -0.32
N ALA A 157 5.29 -9.16 -0.22
CA ALA A 157 5.70 -9.92 -1.40
C ALA A 157 4.56 -10.14 -2.40
N ARG A 158 3.36 -10.46 -1.90
CA ARG A 158 2.15 -10.59 -2.73
C ARG A 158 1.81 -9.27 -3.43
N ALA A 159 1.99 -8.14 -2.77
CA ALA A 159 1.76 -6.82 -3.37
C ALA A 159 2.78 -6.50 -4.48
N LEU A 160 4.02 -6.99 -4.38
CA LEU A 160 5.12 -6.72 -5.31
C LEU A 160 5.13 -7.62 -6.55
N VAL A 161 4.48 -8.78 -6.52
CA VAL A 161 4.70 -9.86 -7.51
C VAL A 161 4.36 -9.49 -8.95
N ASN A 162 3.51 -8.48 -9.14
CA ASN A 162 3.10 -7.96 -10.47
C ASN A 162 3.87 -6.70 -10.89
N ASP A 163 4.96 -6.33 -10.21
CA ASP A 163 5.71 -5.09 -10.44
C ASP A 163 4.78 -3.86 -10.48
N PRO A 164 4.03 -3.58 -9.40
CA PRO A 164 3.01 -2.55 -9.41
C PRO A 164 3.61 -1.14 -9.55
N ALA A 165 2.87 -0.24 -10.21
CA ALA A 165 3.24 1.16 -10.31
C ALA A 165 3.18 1.87 -8.95
N ILE A 166 2.30 1.40 -8.04
CA ILE A 166 2.17 1.93 -6.67
C ILE A 166 1.82 0.83 -5.67
N ILE A 167 2.37 0.93 -4.47
CA ILE A 167 2.01 0.13 -3.30
C ILE A 167 1.11 0.99 -2.39
N LEU A 168 -0.09 0.50 -2.12
CA LEU A 168 -1.03 1.09 -1.18
C LEU A 168 -1.02 0.28 0.11
N ALA A 169 -0.60 0.88 1.21
CA ALA A 169 -0.49 0.23 2.50
C ALA A 169 -1.49 0.84 3.50
N ASP A 170 -2.42 0.05 4.00
CA ASP A 170 -3.41 0.46 5.00
C ASP A 170 -2.97 -0.03 6.38
N GLU A 171 -2.46 0.88 7.20
CA GLU A 171 -1.95 0.63 8.55
C GLU A 171 -1.07 -0.63 8.65
N PRO A 172 0.00 -0.76 7.84
CA PRO A 172 0.71 -2.02 7.64
C PRO A 172 1.40 -2.57 8.89
N THR A 173 1.48 -1.79 9.95
CA THR A 173 2.13 -2.14 11.22
C THR A 173 1.17 -2.24 12.40
N GLY A 174 -0.12 -1.94 12.20
CA GLY A 174 -1.09 -1.79 13.29
C GLY A 174 -1.34 -3.07 14.11
N ASN A 175 -1.08 -4.27 13.56
CA ASN A 175 -1.24 -5.55 14.24
C ASN A 175 0.10 -6.19 14.64
N LEU A 176 1.20 -5.42 14.69
CA LEU A 176 2.53 -5.93 14.95
C LEU A 176 3.09 -5.38 16.27
N ASP A 177 3.93 -6.17 16.94
CA ASP A 177 4.78 -5.64 18.00
C ASP A 177 5.83 -4.67 17.43
N SER A 178 6.44 -3.86 18.30
CA SER A 178 7.37 -2.79 17.90
C SER A 178 8.56 -3.29 17.07
N LYS A 179 9.08 -4.49 17.38
CA LYS A 179 10.22 -5.07 16.65
C LYS A 179 9.83 -5.47 15.23
N ASN A 180 8.70 -6.15 15.07
CA ASN A 180 8.19 -6.56 13.77
C ASN A 180 7.69 -5.35 12.96
N ALA A 181 7.06 -4.37 13.61
CA ALA A 181 6.66 -3.11 12.98
C ALA A 181 7.87 -2.38 12.38
N MET A 182 8.96 -2.24 13.14
CA MET A 182 10.20 -1.62 12.66
C MET A 182 10.79 -2.36 11.47
N ALA A 183 10.81 -3.70 11.51
CA ALA A 183 11.33 -4.52 10.41
C ALA A 183 10.51 -4.35 9.12
N VAL A 184 9.18 -4.23 9.23
CA VAL A 184 8.29 -3.97 8.08
C VAL A 184 8.48 -2.55 7.54
N LEU A 185 8.59 -1.54 8.41
CA LEU A 185 8.86 -0.17 7.96
C LEU A 185 10.22 -0.04 7.27
N THR A 186 11.26 -0.71 7.78
CA THR A 186 12.58 -0.77 7.12
C THR A 186 12.51 -1.45 5.75
N LEU A 187 11.62 -2.44 5.58
CA LEU A 187 11.37 -3.04 4.27
C LEU A 187 10.74 -2.03 3.31
N PHE A 188 9.77 -1.20 3.75
CA PHE A 188 9.20 -0.13 2.93
C PHE A 188 10.25 0.92 2.54
N ASP A 189 11.12 1.32 3.47
CA ASP A 189 12.22 2.26 3.18
C ASP A 189 13.16 1.70 2.10
N LYS A 190 13.50 0.40 2.19
CA LYS A 190 14.31 -0.29 1.19
C LYS A 190 13.62 -0.29 -0.17
N LEU A 191 12.35 -0.69 -0.24
CA LEU A 191 11.59 -0.69 -1.50
C LEU A 191 11.50 0.71 -2.11
N HIS A 192 11.28 1.73 -1.30
CA HIS A 192 11.29 3.11 -1.75
C HIS A 192 12.67 3.52 -2.29
N SER A 193 13.77 3.16 -1.62
CA SER A 193 15.12 3.44 -2.11
C SER A 193 15.45 2.73 -3.43
N GLU A 194 14.75 1.63 -3.72
CA GLU A 194 14.80 0.89 -4.99
C GLU A 194 13.86 1.50 -6.07
N GLY A 195 13.16 2.59 -5.76
CA GLY A 195 12.32 3.34 -6.70
C GLY A 195 10.81 3.06 -6.61
N ALA A 196 10.35 2.26 -5.64
CA ALA A 196 8.93 2.00 -5.48
C ALA A 196 8.16 3.27 -5.09
N THR A 197 6.99 3.48 -5.71
CA THR A 197 6.02 4.48 -5.26
C THR A 197 5.16 3.90 -4.15
N ILE A 198 5.01 4.60 -3.03
CA ILE A 198 4.31 4.10 -1.85
C ILE A 198 3.34 5.15 -1.33
N CYS A 199 2.08 4.74 -1.07
CA CYS A 199 1.14 5.53 -0.30
C CYS A 199 0.71 4.71 0.93
N MET A 200 1.12 5.17 2.11
CA MET A 200 0.85 4.50 3.39
C MET A 200 -0.18 5.29 4.19
N VAL A 201 -1.27 4.66 4.56
CA VAL A 201 -2.18 5.18 5.58
C VAL A 201 -1.64 4.78 6.94
N THR A 202 -1.50 5.74 7.82
CA THR A 202 -1.07 5.48 9.21
C THR A 202 -1.60 6.54 10.16
N HIS A 203 -1.88 6.15 11.39
CA HIS A 203 -2.14 7.06 12.50
C HIS A 203 -0.92 7.20 13.43
N ASP A 204 0.15 6.42 13.19
CA ASP A 204 1.40 6.50 13.94
C ASP A 204 2.33 7.58 13.36
N PRO A 205 2.66 8.64 14.15
CA PRO A 205 3.53 9.72 13.68
C PRO A 205 4.94 9.24 13.30
N ALA A 206 5.47 8.21 13.97
CA ALA A 206 6.81 7.70 13.67
C ALA A 206 6.85 7.01 12.30
N SER A 207 5.80 6.29 11.93
CA SER A 207 5.63 5.71 10.60
C SER A 207 5.46 6.79 9.53
N ALA A 208 4.67 7.85 9.83
CA ALA A 208 4.45 8.95 8.89
C ALA A 208 5.72 9.74 8.58
N LEU A 209 6.62 9.92 9.56
CA LEU A 209 7.90 10.62 9.37
C LEU A 209 8.88 9.90 8.43
N ARG A 210 8.69 8.62 8.14
CA ARG A 210 9.52 7.88 7.16
C ARG A 210 9.19 8.26 5.71
N ALA A 211 7.96 8.68 5.46
CA ALA A 211 7.56 9.14 4.14
C ALA A 211 8.17 10.52 3.82
N GLN A 212 8.48 10.74 2.54
CA GLN A 212 9.00 12.04 2.06
C GLN A 212 7.97 13.15 2.15
N ARG A 213 6.66 12.79 2.17
CA ARG A 213 5.54 13.73 2.17
C ARG A 213 4.41 13.18 3.03
N SER A 214 3.87 14.04 3.87
CA SER A 214 2.71 13.75 4.70
C SER A 214 1.51 14.55 4.22
N LEU A 215 0.41 13.84 3.96
CA LEU A 215 -0.89 14.40 3.63
C LEU A 215 -1.80 14.24 4.85
N GLU A 216 -2.37 15.32 5.32
CA GLU A 216 -3.28 15.29 6.46
C GLU A 216 -4.73 15.40 5.98
N MET A 217 -5.55 14.42 6.41
CA MET A 217 -6.98 14.42 6.15
C MET A 217 -7.79 14.82 7.39
N PHE A 218 -8.79 15.65 7.17
CA PHE A 218 -9.78 16.01 8.16
C PHE A 218 -11.16 16.13 7.48
N ASP A 219 -12.16 15.44 8.01
CA ASP A 219 -13.56 15.49 7.54
C ASP A 219 -13.69 15.42 6.00
N GLY A 220 -13.11 14.37 5.41
CA GLY A 220 -13.18 14.11 3.97
C GLY A 220 -12.39 15.07 3.08
N ARG A 221 -11.54 15.94 3.65
CA ARG A 221 -10.73 16.93 2.93
C ARG A 221 -9.24 16.74 3.20
N LEU A 222 -8.40 17.10 2.24
CA LEU A 222 -6.97 17.29 2.48
C LEU A 222 -6.78 18.70 3.08
N VAL A 223 -6.28 18.76 4.32
CA VAL A 223 -6.07 20.00 5.07
C VAL A 223 -4.59 20.33 5.26
N GLY A 224 -3.70 19.36 5.05
CA GLY A 224 -2.26 19.53 5.15
C GLY A 224 -1.53 18.74 4.06
N ASP A 225 -0.43 19.31 3.56
CA ASP A 225 0.48 18.73 2.57
C ASP A 225 1.89 19.22 2.88
N THR A 226 2.67 18.38 3.55
CA THR A 226 3.98 18.76 4.10
C THR A 226 5.06 17.81 3.60
N ARG A 227 6.18 18.36 3.11
CA ARG A 227 7.37 17.57 2.77
C ARG A 227 8.25 17.37 3.99
N ASN A 228 8.57 16.11 4.29
CA ASN A 228 9.44 15.74 5.40
C ASN A 228 10.91 15.87 4.98
N THR A 229 11.58 16.90 5.42
CA THR A 229 13.01 17.13 5.11
C THR A 229 13.95 16.14 5.81
N GLN A 230 13.47 15.38 6.80
CA GLN A 230 14.24 14.36 7.53
C GLN A 230 14.22 12.96 6.89
N ALA A 231 13.30 12.67 5.98
CA ALA A 231 13.15 11.36 5.34
C ALA A 231 14.31 10.98 4.39
N SER A 232 15.27 11.89 4.16
CA SER A 232 16.41 11.68 3.24
C SER A 232 17.70 11.22 3.95
N GLN A 233 17.68 11.04 5.28
CA GLN A 233 18.85 10.51 6.00
C GLN A 233 18.62 9.04 6.35
N PRO A 234 19.52 8.11 5.96
CA PRO A 234 19.50 6.76 6.49
C PRO A 234 19.60 6.85 8.01
N VAL A 235 18.65 6.23 8.72
CA VAL A 235 18.71 6.16 10.18
C VAL A 235 20.02 5.49 10.56
N ALA A 236 21.00 6.28 11.01
CA ALA A 236 22.23 5.76 11.56
C ALA A 236 21.85 4.85 12.74
N HIS A 237 22.17 3.56 12.63
CA HIS A 237 22.09 2.65 13.76
C HIS A 237 23.06 3.16 14.84
N ASN A 238 22.57 3.93 15.79
CA ASN A 238 23.20 4.01 17.09
C ASN A 238 23.03 2.65 17.74
N ALA A 239 24.06 1.82 17.60
CA ALA A 239 24.27 0.72 18.51
C ALA A 239 24.41 1.35 19.92
N LEU A 240 23.31 1.40 20.66
CA LEU A 240 23.35 1.69 22.07
C LEU A 240 24.04 0.50 22.75
N ASP A 241 25.20 0.79 23.27
CA ASP A 241 26.01 -0.04 24.16
C ASP A 241 25.13 -0.79 25.16
N LEU A 242 25.04 -2.10 25.01
CA LEU A 242 24.63 -3.05 26.03
C LEU A 242 25.90 -3.64 26.68
N GLU A 243 26.74 -2.75 27.22
CA GLU A 243 27.73 -3.13 28.23
C GLU A 243 27.58 -2.15 29.41
N ALA A 244 26.73 -2.50 30.34
CA ALA A 244 26.81 -2.15 31.79
C ALA A 244 25.48 -2.44 32.47
N LEU A 245 25.28 -3.65 32.95
CA LEU A 245 24.80 -3.98 34.32
C LEU A 245 24.59 -5.49 34.43
#